data_d825630b9b24ae396f9d14d060a5dde8
#
_entry.id   d825630b9b24ae396f9d14d060a5dde8
#
_cell.length_a   1.000
_cell.length_b   1.000
_cell.length_c   1.000
_cell.angle_alpha   90.00
_cell.angle_beta   90.00
_cell.angle_gamma   90.00
#
_symmetry.space_group_name_H-M   'P 1'
#
loop_
_entity.id
_entity.type
_entity.pdbx_description
1 polymer ?
#
loop_
_entity_poly.entity_id
_entity_poly.type
_entity_poly.pdbx_seq_one_letter_code
_entity_poly.pdbx_strand_id
1 'polypeptide(L)'
;MLQDATLTTLASLDTNTVSDALDFMGLPGATFGLRPLWNCPKIVGRASTIQLGPKTGTAPTVHLISPVIASVTTDDRILVITGGTEGISCWGDILANAAKMKGIRGSVIDGMSRDIEGSESIDYPVYGRGLTMISARNRLIQVASGTPIVVAGVTVCEDDYVIADRCGTVFVPAAKIAEVLALAQRIASRQDGMVQAVRAGQSVEDVMHDKKFEAIKG
;
A
#
# COMPACT_ATOMS: atom_id res chain seq x y z
N MET A 1 12.06 11.71 -17.90
CA MET A 1 10.78 11.85 -17.19
C MET A 1 11.03 12.69 -15.96
N LEU A 2 10.26 13.78 -15.75
CA LEU A 2 10.31 14.54 -14.50
C LEU A 2 9.83 13.60 -13.39
N GLN A 3 10.70 13.31 -12.43
CA GLN A 3 10.36 12.50 -11.25
C GLN A 3 9.27 13.26 -10.47
N ASP A 4 8.13 12.63 -10.19
CA ASP A 4 7.07 13.25 -9.39
C ASP A 4 7.64 13.59 -8.00
N ALA A 5 7.77 14.88 -7.70
CA ALA A 5 8.35 15.37 -6.45
C ALA A 5 7.59 14.85 -5.23
N THR A 6 6.28 14.63 -5.36
CA THR A 6 5.41 14.07 -4.32
C THR A 6 5.79 12.63 -4.00
N LEU A 7 5.95 11.79 -5.03
CA LEU A 7 6.38 10.39 -4.85
C LEU A 7 7.80 10.30 -4.30
N THR A 8 8.70 11.20 -4.72
CA THR A 8 10.07 11.26 -4.19
C THR A 8 10.06 11.59 -2.70
N THR A 9 9.26 12.57 -2.28
CA THR A 9 9.11 12.93 -0.87
C THR A 9 8.48 11.78 -0.08
N LEU A 10 7.42 11.16 -0.59
CA LEU A 10 6.78 10.01 0.06
C LEU A 10 7.77 8.83 0.21
N ALA A 11 8.61 8.59 -0.78
CA ALA A 11 9.62 7.53 -0.73
C ALA A 11 10.71 7.76 0.34
N SER A 12 10.96 9.00 0.74
CA SER A 12 11.91 9.33 1.83
C SER A 12 11.37 9.05 3.23
N LEU A 13 10.05 8.86 3.37
CA LEU A 13 9.35 8.58 4.62
C LEU A 13 9.13 7.06 4.81
N ASP A 14 8.72 6.65 6.00
CA ASP A 14 8.24 5.30 6.28
C ASP A 14 6.72 5.28 6.56
N THR A 15 6.14 4.08 6.60
CA THR A 15 4.70 3.92 6.85
C THR A 15 4.27 4.40 8.23
N ASN A 16 5.14 4.29 9.27
CA ASN A 16 4.81 4.72 10.63
C ASN A 16 4.67 6.24 10.68
N THR A 17 5.64 6.96 10.11
CA THR A 17 5.63 8.43 10.07
C THR A 17 4.44 8.99 9.30
N VAL A 18 4.07 8.35 8.17
CA VAL A 18 2.90 8.75 7.39
C VAL A 18 1.60 8.42 8.14
N SER A 19 1.54 7.28 8.83
CA SER A 19 0.41 6.92 9.71
C SER A 19 0.22 7.93 10.83
N ASP A 20 1.31 8.31 11.52
CA ASP A 20 1.26 9.32 12.59
C ASP A 20 0.73 10.67 12.06
N ALA A 21 1.15 11.08 10.85
CA ALA A 21 0.65 12.31 10.24
C ALA A 21 -0.86 12.24 9.96
N LEU A 22 -1.34 11.11 9.44
CA LEU A 22 -2.77 10.90 9.22
C LEU A 22 -3.56 10.91 10.52
N ASP A 23 -3.07 10.25 11.57
CA ASP A 23 -3.70 10.23 12.90
C ASP A 23 -3.80 11.64 13.48
N PHE A 24 -2.73 12.46 13.38
CA PHE A 24 -2.77 13.87 13.79
C PHE A 24 -3.81 14.70 13.04
N MET A 25 -4.09 14.33 11.79
CA MET A 25 -5.09 15.00 10.95
C MET A 25 -6.51 14.41 11.13
N GLY A 26 -6.67 13.33 11.91
CA GLY A 26 -7.94 12.61 12.04
C GLY A 26 -8.37 11.91 10.76
N LEU A 27 -7.43 11.53 9.91
CA LEU A 27 -7.69 10.86 8.64
C LEU A 27 -7.38 9.36 8.73
N PRO A 28 -8.31 8.48 8.32
CA PRO A 28 -8.01 7.07 8.18
C PRO A 28 -7.06 6.83 7.01
N GLY A 29 -6.10 5.90 7.15
CA GLY A 29 -5.19 5.56 6.05
C GLY A 29 -4.29 4.37 6.34
N ALA A 30 -3.94 4.13 7.61
CA ALA A 30 -3.17 2.96 8.00
C ALA A 30 -4.04 1.70 8.02
N THR A 31 -3.48 0.59 7.54
CA THR A 31 -4.17 -0.71 7.49
C THR A 31 -3.57 -1.70 8.47
N PHE A 32 -4.38 -2.67 8.91
CA PHE A 32 -3.93 -3.79 9.70
C PHE A 32 -3.95 -5.10 8.89
N GLY A 33 -2.86 -5.87 9.00
CA GLY A 33 -2.77 -7.22 8.41
C GLY A 33 -2.34 -7.29 6.95
N LEU A 34 -2.08 -6.15 6.30
CA LEU A 34 -1.47 -6.10 4.96
C LEU A 34 0.04 -5.93 5.09
N ARG A 35 0.79 -7.02 4.87
CA ARG A 35 2.24 -7.10 5.09
C ARG A 35 2.94 -7.59 3.83
N PRO A 36 4.27 -7.36 3.71
CA PRO A 36 5.04 -7.96 2.63
C PRO A 36 4.95 -9.49 2.71
N LEU A 37 4.65 -10.14 1.59
CA LEU A 37 4.52 -11.60 1.51
C LEU A 37 5.85 -12.33 1.27
N TRP A 38 6.90 -11.58 0.98
CA TRP A 38 8.30 -12.00 0.94
C TRP A 38 9.14 -10.80 1.41
N ASN A 39 10.45 -10.84 1.37
CA ASN A 39 11.29 -9.70 1.79
C ASN A 39 11.28 -8.57 0.72
N CYS A 40 10.09 -8.09 0.37
CA CYS A 40 9.93 -7.07 -0.65
C CYS A 40 10.54 -5.72 -0.26
N PRO A 41 11.06 -4.96 -1.24
CA PRO A 41 11.43 -3.56 -1.00
C PRO A 41 10.19 -2.71 -0.70
N LYS A 42 10.43 -1.57 -0.02
CA LYS A 42 9.41 -0.51 0.11
C LYS A 42 8.93 -0.04 -1.26
N ILE A 43 7.63 0.16 -1.40
CA ILE A 43 7.01 0.71 -2.60
C ILE A 43 6.24 1.98 -2.29
N VAL A 44 6.26 2.92 -3.23
CA VAL A 44 5.41 4.12 -3.25
C VAL A 44 4.85 4.33 -4.65
N GLY A 45 3.60 4.77 -4.74
CA GLY A 45 2.95 4.99 -6.03
C GLY A 45 1.52 5.49 -5.89
N ARG A 46 0.79 5.42 -6.99
CA ARG A 46 -0.62 5.79 -7.12
C ARG A 46 -1.48 4.53 -7.22
N ALA A 47 -2.56 4.48 -6.48
CA ALA A 47 -3.49 3.34 -6.50
C ALA A 47 -4.15 3.17 -7.87
N SER A 48 -4.18 1.91 -8.35
CA SER A 48 -5.13 1.43 -9.35
C SER A 48 -6.04 0.42 -8.68
N THR A 49 -7.28 0.79 -8.46
CA THR A 49 -8.22 0.07 -7.60
C THR A 49 -8.94 -1.04 -8.34
N ILE A 50 -9.07 -2.21 -7.69
CA ILE A 50 -9.74 -3.40 -8.23
C ILE A 50 -10.61 -4.01 -7.14
N GLN A 51 -11.91 -4.11 -7.43
CA GLN A 51 -12.88 -4.82 -6.61
C GLN A 51 -13.12 -6.21 -7.17
N LEU A 52 -12.81 -7.24 -6.41
CA LEU A 52 -13.20 -8.62 -6.67
C LEU A 52 -14.45 -8.98 -5.88
N GLY A 53 -15.08 -10.10 -6.26
CA GLY A 53 -16.21 -10.68 -5.54
C GLY A 53 -16.39 -12.15 -5.91
N PRO A 54 -17.25 -12.87 -5.17
CA PRO A 54 -17.59 -14.25 -5.48
C PRO A 54 -18.15 -14.39 -6.89
N LYS A 55 -17.81 -15.50 -7.56
CA LYS A 55 -18.37 -15.82 -8.87
C LYS A 55 -19.88 -16.01 -8.76
N THR A 56 -20.62 -15.25 -9.54
CA THR A 56 -22.05 -15.45 -9.80
C THR A 56 -22.25 -16.37 -11.00
N GLY A 57 -23.50 -16.76 -11.31
CA GLY A 57 -23.82 -17.77 -12.33
C GLY A 57 -23.32 -17.50 -13.75
N THR A 58 -22.88 -16.28 -14.08
CA THR A 58 -22.31 -15.92 -15.38
C THR A 58 -20.79 -16.10 -15.35
N ALA A 59 -20.24 -16.87 -16.28
CA ALA A 59 -18.79 -16.99 -16.43
C ALA A 59 -18.22 -15.69 -16.98
N PRO A 60 -17.21 -15.06 -16.35
CA PRO A 60 -16.54 -13.90 -16.92
C PRO A 60 -15.79 -14.31 -18.20
N THR A 61 -15.87 -13.45 -19.22
CA THR A 61 -15.15 -13.66 -20.49
C THR A 61 -13.69 -13.20 -20.40
N VAL A 62 -13.33 -12.46 -19.36
CA VAL A 62 -11.98 -11.93 -19.13
C VAL A 62 -11.45 -12.30 -17.76
N HIS A 63 -10.12 -12.31 -17.63
CA HIS A 63 -9.47 -12.57 -16.34
C HIS A 63 -9.74 -11.42 -15.37
N LEU A 64 -9.82 -11.74 -14.04
CA LEU A 64 -10.21 -10.79 -12.98
C LEU A 64 -9.36 -9.51 -12.91
N ILE A 65 -8.08 -9.53 -13.28
CA ILE A 65 -7.12 -8.44 -13.04
C ILE A 65 -6.42 -8.03 -14.34
N SER A 66 -6.28 -8.94 -15.31
CA SER A 66 -5.49 -8.70 -16.51
C SER A 66 -5.94 -7.47 -17.34
N PRO A 67 -7.22 -7.09 -17.43
CA PRO A 67 -7.62 -5.88 -18.13
C PRO A 67 -7.05 -4.61 -17.48
N VAL A 68 -6.98 -4.56 -16.15
CA VAL A 68 -6.42 -3.41 -15.43
C VAL A 68 -4.91 -3.33 -15.67
N ILE A 69 -4.18 -4.45 -15.58
CA ILE A 69 -2.75 -4.48 -15.91
C ILE A 69 -2.52 -3.99 -17.34
N ALA A 70 -3.32 -4.46 -18.30
CA ALA A 70 -3.19 -4.08 -19.70
C ALA A 70 -3.41 -2.58 -19.94
N SER A 71 -4.30 -1.94 -19.18
CA SER A 71 -4.66 -0.51 -19.31
C SER A 71 -3.63 0.44 -18.70
N VAL A 72 -2.72 -0.04 -17.85
CA VAL A 72 -1.68 0.82 -17.24
C VAL A 72 -0.71 1.34 -18.29
N THR A 73 -0.51 2.66 -18.28
CA THR A 73 0.35 3.40 -19.21
C THR A 73 1.45 4.21 -18.54
N THR A 74 1.46 4.27 -17.19
CA THR A 74 2.45 4.99 -16.39
C THR A 74 3.22 4.05 -15.47
N ASP A 75 4.38 4.46 -15.00
CA ASP A 75 5.27 3.67 -14.14
C ASP A 75 5.16 4.01 -12.64
N ASP A 76 4.10 4.68 -12.26
CA ASP A 76 3.83 5.12 -10.88
C ASP A 76 2.72 4.30 -10.19
N ARG A 77 2.17 3.29 -10.85
CA ARG A 77 1.01 2.54 -10.37
C ARG A 77 1.36 1.43 -9.38
N ILE A 78 0.47 1.29 -8.40
CA ILE A 78 0.39 0.15 -7.50
C ILE A 78 -1.03 -0.41 -7.61
N LEU A 79 -1.16 -1.71 -7.89
CA LEU A 79 -2.47 -2.36 -7.94
C LEU A 79 -2.99 -2.55 -6.51
N VAL A 80 -4.18 -2.06 -6.23
CA VAL A 80 -4.85 -2.20 -4.92
C VAL A 80 -6.10 -3.05 -5.10
N ILE A 81 -6.08 -4.25 -4.54
CA ILE A 81 -7.06 -5.30 -4.81
C ILE A 81 -7.80 -5.65 -3.52
N THR A 82 -9.12 -5.64 -3.56
CA THR A 82 -9.99 -6.05 -2.44
C THR A 82 -11.09 -7.02 -2.89
N GLY A 83 -11.88 -7.50 -1.94
CA GLY A 83 -12.96 -8.46 -2.20
C GLY A 83 -12.49 -9.90 -2.39
N GLY A 84 -11.26 -10.21 -1.96
CA GLY A 84 -10.77 -11.58 -1.88
C GLY A 84 -11.59 -12.41 -0.88
N THR A 85 -11.72 -13.69 -1.16
CA THR A 85 -12.31 -14.66 -0.23
C THR A 85 -11.18 -15.32 0.56
N GLU A 86 -11.37 -15.48 1.86
CA GLU A 86 -10.40 -16.15 2.72
C GLU A 86 -10.07 -17.56 2.16
N GLY A 87 -8.78 -17.91 2.17
CA GLY A 87 -8.29 -19.17 1.64
C GLY A 87 -8.17 -19.24 0.12
N ILE A 88 -8.62 -18.22 -0.63
CA ILE A 88 -8.55 -18.20 -2.11
C ILE A 88 -7.58 -17.12 -2.56
N SER A 89 -6.64 -17.48 -3.46
CA SER A 89 -5.66 -16.54 -3.99
C SER A 89 -6.28 -15.56 -4.99
N CYS A 90 -5.94 -14.30 -4.86
CA CYS A 90 -6.29 -13.25 -5.84
C CYS A 90 -5.14 -12.94 -6.80
N TRP A 91 -3.92 -13.40 -6.50
CA TRP A 91 -2.70 -13.05 -7.20
C TRP A 91 -1.81 -14.28 -7.41
N GLY A 92 -0.92 -14.22 -8.41
CA GLY A 92 0.07 -15.25 -8.70
C GLY A 92 1.16 -14.74 -9.66
N ASP A 93 2.13 -15.58 -9.97
CA ASP A 93 3.35 -15.25 -10.71
C ASP A 93 3.12 -14.72 -12.12
N ILE A 94 2.15 -15.26 -12.87
CA ILE A 94 1.80 -14.79 -14.23
C ILE A 94 1.37 -13.32 -14.19
N LEU A 95 0.57 -12.92 -13.18
CA LEU A 95 0.14 -11.54 -13.01
C LEU A 95 1.29 -10.65 -12.56
N ALA A 96 2.18 -11.15 -11.68
CA ALA A 96 3.37 -10.44 -11.23
C ALA A 96 4.30 -10.14 -12.42
N ASN A 97 4.56 -11.12 -13.28
CA ASN A 97 5.36 -10.92 -14.51
C ASN A 97 4.72 -9.88 -15.44
N ALA A 98 3.42 -9.99 -15.71
CA ALA A 98 2.71 -9.03 -16.56
C ALA A 98 2.75 -7.61 -15.99
N ALA A 99 2.52 -7.46 -14.68
CA ALA A 99 2.58 -6.19 -13.99
C ALA A 99 3.99 -5.57 -14.00
N LYS A 100 5.03 -6.38 -13.74
CA LYS A 100 6.43 -5.96 -13.81
C LYS A 100 6.79 -5.43 -15.21
N MET A 101 6.39 -6.13 -16.27
CA MET A 101 6.63 -5.69 -17.65
C MET A 101 5.91 -4.38 -18.00
N LYS A 102 4.82 -4.06 -17.32
CA LYS A 102 4.08 -2.80 -17.46
C LYS A 102 4.66 -1.66 -16.63
N GLY A 103 5.70 -1.90 -15.84
CA GLY A 103 6.27 -0.90 -14.94
C GLY A 103 5.45 -0.65 -13.67
N ILE A 104 4.47 -1.52 -13.37
CA ILE A 104 3.69 -1.44 -12.13
C ILE A 104 4.62 -1.75 -10.95
N ARG A 105 4.61 -0.89 -9.93
CA ARG A 105 5.59 -0.92 -8.82
C ARG A 105 5.36 -2.03 -7.81
N GLY A 106 4.15 -2.56 -7.74
CA GLY A 106 3.80 -3.64 -6.82
C GLY A 106 2.30 -3.82 -6.70
N SER A 107 1.89 -4.76 -5.86
CA SER A 107 0.48 -5.06 -5.57
C SER A 107 0.23 -5.09 -4.08
N VAL A 108 -0.87 -4.47 -3.66
CA VAL A 108 -1.43 -4.53 -2.30
C VAL A 108 -2.76 -5.26 -2.39
N ILE A 109 -2.91 -6.35 -1.64
CA ILE A 109 -4.04 -7.27 -1.78
C ILE A 109 -4.71 -7.46 -0.42
N ASP A 110 -5.93 -6.97 -0.28
CA ASP A 110 -6.78 -7.32 0.86
C ASP A 110 -7.34 -8.75 0.65
N GLY A 111 -6.45 -9.69 0.70
CA GLY A 111 -6.65 -11.08 0.38
C GLY A 111 -5.35 -11.88 0.35
N MET A 112 -5.38 -13.05 -0.28
CA MET A 112 -4.25 -13.97 -0.32
C MET A 112 -3.60 -14.05 -1.70
N SER A 113 -2.30 -14.35 -1.74
CA SER A 113 -1.52 -14.61 -2.95
C SER A 113 -1.07 -16.07 -3.02
N ARG A 114 -0.62 -16.50 -4.19
CA ARG A 114 0.11 -17.76 -4.43
C ARG A 114 1.35 -17.50 -5.29
N ASP A 115 2.13 -18.52 -5.54
CA ASP A 115 3.31 -18.51 -6.43
C ASP A 115 4.30 -17.42 -6.03
N ILE A 116 4.54 -17.27 -4.70
CA ILE A 116 5.29 -16.12 -4.18
C ILE A 116 6.76 -16.15 -4.60
N GLU A 117 7.35 -17.34 -4.72
CA GLU A 117 8.72 -17.51 -5.21
C GLU A 117 8.88 -16.95 -6.64
N GLY A 118 7.84 -17.06 -7.46
CA GLY A 118 7.82 -16.46 -8.80
C GLY A 118 7.85 -14.93 -8.75
N SER A 119 7.10 -14.31 -7.82
CA SER A 119 7.11 -12.87 -7.60
C SER A 119 8.46 -12.39 -7.04
N GLU A 120 9.04 -13.12 -6.09
CA GLU A 120 10.36 -12.85 -5.49
C GLU A 120 11.47 -12.95 -6.53
N SER A 121 11.46 -13.99 -7.38
CA SER A 121 12.50 -14.23 -8.40
C SER A 121 12.64 -13.10 -9.42
N ILE A 122 11.61 -12.30 -9.59
CA ILE A 122 11.59 -11.14 -10.49
C ILE A 122 11.58 -9.80 -9.72
N ASP A 123 11.83 -9.79 -8.42
CA ASP A 123 11.76 -8.59 -7.57
C ASP A 123 10.43 -7.82 -7.75
N TYR A 124 9.29 -8.51 -7.77
CA TYR A 124 7.98 -7.87 -7.84
C TYR A 124 7.31 -7.83 -6.45
N PRO A 125 7.16 -6.66 -5.83
CA PRO A 125 6.61 -6.53 -4.49
C PRO A 125 5.14 -6.92 -4.39
N VAL A 126 4.82 -7.78 -3.43
CA VAL A 126 3.45 -8.21 -3.12
C VAL A 126 3.20 -8.05 -1.62
N TYR A 127 2.22 -7.24 -1.29
CA TYR A 127 1.73 -7.04 0.07
C TYR A 127 0.33 -7.63 0.19
N GLY A 128 0.03 -8.33 1.29
CA GLY A 128 -1.27 -8.97 1.42
C GLY A 128 -1.48 -9.58 2.80
N ARG A 129 -2.57 -10.36 2.94
CA ARG A 129 -2.92 -11.02 4.21
C ARG A 129 -2.20 -12.33 4.43
N GLY A 130 -1.71 -12.99 3.37
CA GLY A 130 -1.04 -14.27 3.48
C GLY A 130 -0.99 -15.04 2.16
N LEU A 131 -0.61 -16.31 2.28
CA LEU A 131 -0.41 -17.23 1.15
C LEU A 131 -1.42 -18.37 1.16
N THR A 132 -1.80 -18.82 -0.02
CA THR A 132 -2.60 -20.05 -0.25
C THR A 132 -2.29 -20.61 -1.64
N MET A 133 -2.46 -21.91 -1.84
CA MET A 133 -2.33 -22.53 -3.16
C MET A 133 -3.66 -22.55 -3.94
N ILE A 134 -4.80 -22.21 -3.31
CA ILE A 134 -6.13 -22.37 -3.91
C ILE A 134 -6.40 -21.25 -4.91
N SER A 135 -6.59 -21.60 -6.17
CA SER A 135 -6.79 -20.66 -7.27
C SER A 135 -8.14 -19.91 -7.21
N ALA A 136 -8.14 -18.64 -7.63
CA ALA A 136 -9.36 -17.86 -7.87
C ALA A 136 -10.22 -18.40 -9.02
N ARG A 137 -9.67 -19.25 -9.90
CA ARG A 137 -10.38 -19.78 -11.07
C ARG A 137 -11.71 -20.41 -10.68
N ASN A 138 -12.78 -19.95 -11.32
CA ASN A 138 -14.16 -20.33 -11.05
C ASN A 138 -14.69 -19.97 -9.64
N ARG A 139 -14.01 -19.14 -8.86
CA ARG A 139 -14.42 -18.72 -7.51
C ARG A 139 -14.62 -17.24 -7.36
N LEU A 140 -13.80 -16.44 -8.04
CA LEU A 140 -13.85 -14.97 -7.99
C LEU A 140 -14.06 -14.38 -9.38
N ILE A 141 -14.61 -13.18 -9.41
CA ILE A 141 -14.75 -12.33 -10.60
C ILE A 141 -14.29 -10.90 -10.27
N GLN A 142 -13.94 -10.13 -11.30
CA GLN A 142 -13.81 -8.67 -11.16
C GLN A 142 -15.21 -8.07 -11.13
N VAL A 143 -15.51 -7.28 -10.09
CA VAL A 143 -16.77 -6.57 -9.93
C VAL A 143 -16.66 -5.16 -10.48
N ALA A 144 -15.54 -4.46 -10.17
CA ALA A 144 -15.27 -3.10 -10.61
C ALA A 144 -13.76 -2.84 -10.64
N SER A 145 -13.36 -1.76 -11.32
CA SER A 145 -12.01 -1.18 -11.28
C SER A 145 -12.07 0.32 -11.50
N GLY A 146 -11.07 1.06 -11.00
CA GLY A 146 -11.04 2.52 -11.08
C GLY A 146 -12.11 3.22 -10.24
N THR A 147 -12.72 2.53 -9.30
CA THR A 147 -13.76 3.05 -8.39
C THR A 147 -13.28 3.01 -6.95
N PRO A 148 -13.88 3.80 -6.04
CA PRO A 148 -13.57 3.67 -4.62
C PRO A 148 -13.82 2.26 -4.10
N ILE A 149 -12.87 1.74 -3.32
CA ILE A 149 -12.92 0.41 -2.69
C ILE A 149 -12.61 0.53 -1.19
N VAL A 150 -12.96 -0.50 -0.42
CA VAL A 150 -12.58 -0.61 0.99
C VAL A 150 -11.50 -1.67 1.14
N VAL A 151 -10.34 -1.29 1.67
CA VAL A 151 -9.16 -2.13 1.86
C VAL A 151 -8.80 -2.16 3.34
N ALA A 152 -8.95 -3.29 3.99
CA ALA A 152 -8.69 -3.43 5.44
C ALA A 152 -9.35 -2.34 6.30
N GLY A 153 -10.56 -1.91 5.94
CA GLY A 153 -11.32 -0.88 6.64
C GLY A 153 -11.05 0.56 6.18
N VAL A 154 -10.09 0.79 5.28
CA VAL A 154 -9.77 2.11 4.72
C VAL A 154 -10.42 2.27 3.35
N THR A 155 -11.11 3.38 3.12
CA THR A 155 -11.61 3.74 1.77
C THR A 155 -10.43 4.25 0.93
N VAL A 156 -10.23 3.63 -0.24
CA VAL A 156 -9.17 3.98 -1.20
C VAL A 156 -9.81 4.30 -2.54
N CYS A 157 -9.48 5.46 -3.07
CA CYS A 157 -9.91 5.89 -4.39
C CYS A 157 -8.82 5.62 -5.44
N GLU A 158 -9.22 5.55 -6.72
CA GLU A 158 -8.26 5.59 -7.82
C GLU A 158 -7.38 6.85 -7.67
N ASP A 159 -6.09 6.74 -7.94
CA ASP A 159 -5.10 7.80 -7.80
C ASP A 159 -4.74 8.23 -6.37
N ASP A 160 -5.27 7.63 -5.31
CA ASP A 160 -4.75 7.85 -3.96
C ASP A 160 -3.28 7.38 -3.86
N TYR A 161 -2.52 8.01 -2.98
CA TYR A 161 -1.12 7.62 -2.77
C TYR A 161 -1.00 6.41 -1.87
N VAL A 162 -0.06 5.55 -2.21
CA VAL A 162 0.22 4.31 -1.49
C VAL A 162 1.68 4.31 -1.05
N ILE A 163 1.92 4.02 0.20
CA ILE A 163 3.23 3.63 0.72
C ILE A 163 3.09 2.29 1.43
N ALA A 164 3.98 1.35 1.12
CA ALA A 164 4.03 0.06 1.79
C ALA A 164 5.48 -0.34 2.07
N ASP A 165 5.75 -0.80 3.28
CA ASP A 165 7.04 -1.27 3.75
C ASP A 165 6.90 -2.47 4.70
N ARG A 166 7.95 -2.80 5.45
CA ARG A 166 7.96 -3.96 6.36
C ARG A 166 6.93 -3.87 7.49
N CYS A 167 6.50 -2.66 7.88
CA CYS A 167 5.50 -2.46 8.93
C CYS A 167 4.08 -2.64 8.43
N GLY A 168 3.82 -2.35 7.15
CA GLY A 168 2.49 -2.50 6.57
C GLY A 168 2.24 -1.59 5.37
N THR A 169 0.98 -1.23 5.18
CA THR A 169 0.51 -0.40 4.06
C THR A 169 -0.32 0.77 4.57
N VAL A 170 -0.06 1.94 4.01
CA VAL A 170 -0.80 3.18 4.29
C VAL A 170 -1.28 3.78 2.98
N PHE A 171 -2.51 4.26 2.99
CA PHE A 171 -3.13 5.00 1.89
C PHE A 171 -3.33 6.46 2.29
N VAL A 172 -3.00 7.36 1.37
CA VAL A 172 -3.17 8.81 1.58
C VAL A 172 -4.08 9.36 0.49
N PRO A 173 -5.23 9.98 0.85
CA PRO A 173 -6.10 10.60 -0.14
C PRO A 173 -5.34 11.60 -1.01
N ALA A 174 -5.51 11.53 -2.33
CA ALA A 174 -4.80 12.38 -3.28
C ALA A 174 -4.97 13.89 -2.96
N ALA A 175 -6.17 14.29 -2.54
CA ALA A 175 -6.47 15.68 -2.17
C ALA A 175 -5.74 16.15 -0.89
N LYS A 176 -5.20 15.24 -0.09
CA LYS A 176 -4.56 15.54 1.21
C LYS A 176 -3.05 15.31 1.21
N ILE A 177 -2.48 14.81 0.13
CA ILE A 177 -1.08 14.38 0.10
C ILE A 177 -0.10 15.51 0.51
N ALA A 178 -0.30 16.73 0.02
CA ALA A 178 0.60 17.83 0.33
C ALA A 178 0.61 18.18 1.83
N GLU A 179 -0.57 18.21 2.46
CA GLU A 179 -0.71 18.47 3.89
C GLU A 179 -0.08 17.33 4.73
N VAL A 180 -0.37 16.08 4.34
CA VAL A 180 0.19 14.89 5.00
C VAL A 180 1.70 14.85 4.91
N LEU A 181 2.29 15.08 3.73
CA LEU A 181 3.75 15.07 3.54
C LEU A 181 4.43 16.18 4.37
N ALA A 182 3.88 17.40 4.37
CA ALA A 182 4.43 18.49 5.16
C ALA A 182 4.45 18.18 6.67
N LEU A 183 3.39 17.54 7.18
CA LEU A 183 3.32 17.10 8.57
C LEU A 183 4.26 15.91 8.84
N ALA A 184 4.26 14.90 7.98
CA ALA A 184 5.10 13.71 8.11
C ALA A 184 6.59 14.07 8.13
N GLN A 185 7.05 15.01 7.29
CA GLN A 185 8.43 15.50 7.31
C GLN A 185 8.80 16.16 8.64
N ARG A 186 7.89 16.95 9.24
CA ARG A 186 8.10 17.53 10.57
C ARG A 186 8.19 16.44 11.65
N ILE A 187 7.32 15.43 11.58
CA ILE A 187 7.33 14.29 12.49
C ILE A 187 8.66 13.52 12.37
N ALA A 188 9.09 13.18 11.14
CA ALA A 188 10.34 12.48 10.88
C ALA A 188 11.54 13.21 11.47
N SER A 189 11.67 14.51 11.17
CA SER A 189 12.76 15.35 11.69
C SER A 189 12.81 15.36 13.23
N ARG A 190 11.64 15.39 13.86
CA ARG A 190 11.55 15.36 15.32
C ARG A 190 11.92 13.99 15.88
N GLN A 191 11.42 12.89 15.30
CA GLN A 191 11.75 11.52 15.73
C GLN A 191 13.26 11.29 15.65
N ASP A 192 13.92 11.76 14.57
CA ASP A 192 15.39 11.70 14.45
C ASP A 192 16.09 12.44 15.60
N GLY A 193 15.62 13.63 15.95
CA GLY A 193 16.15 14.39 17.09
C GLY A 193 15.95 13.67 18.42
N MET A 194 14.79 13.04 18.62
CA MET A 194 14.49 12.25 19.83
C MET A 194 15.41 11.02 19.93
N VAL A 195 15.62 10.29 18.83
CA VAL A 195 16.53 9.15 18.80
C VAL A 195 17.96 9.58 19.13
N GLN A 196 18.41 10.71 18.59
CA GLN A 196 19.75 11.27 18.91
C GLN A 196 19.85 11.68 20.37
N ALA A 197 18.83 12.29 20.96
CA ALA A 197 18.79 12.69 22.35
C ALA A 197 18.90 11.46 23.30
N VAL A 198 18.15 10.40 23.01
CA VAL A 198 18.25 9.13 23.77
C VAL A 198 19.64 8.51 23.63
N ARG A 199 20.21 8.47 22.42
CA ARG A 199 21.57 7.96 22.18
C ARG A 199 22.65 8.80 22.91
N ALA A 200 22.39 10.09 23.14
CA ALA A 200 23.24 10.98 23.91
C ALA A 200 23.06 10.83 25.44
N GLY A 201 22.21 9.89 25.90
CA GLY A 201 22.00 9.61 27.32
C GLY A 201 20.90 10.42 27.99
N GLN A 202 20.06 11.14 27.23
CA GLN A 202 18.88 11.78 27.81
C GLN A 202 17.83 10.75 28.24
N SER A 203 17.10 11.03 29.31
CA SER A 203 16.02 10.17 29.78
C SER A 203 14.94 10.02 28.71
N VAL A 204 14.53 8.77 28.44
CA VAL A 204 13.44 8.47 27.51
C VAL A 204 12.12 9.12 27.98
N GLU A 205 11.91 9.21 29.29
CA GLU A 205 10.75 9.86 29.91
C GLU A 205 10.69 11.36 29.56
N ASP A 206 11.83 12.05 29.63
CA ASP A 206 11.92 13.46 29.23
C ASP A 206 11.78 13.69 27.73
N VAL A 207 12.32 12.76 26.92
CA VAL A 207 12.30 12.84 25.44
C VAL A 207 10.89 12.57 24.92
N MET A 208 10.16 11.61 25.53
CA MET A 208 8.83 11.15 25.09
C MET A 208 7.65 11.91 25.73
N HIS A 209 7.89 13.00 26.44
CA HIS A 209 6.83 13.73 27.15
C HIS A 209 5.76 14.31 26.19
N ASP A 210 4.47 14.03 26.44
CA ASP A 210 3.32 14.36 25.58
C ASP A 210 3.24 15.83 25.13
N LYS A 211 3.57 16.77 26.03
CA LYS A 211 3.60 18.21 25.69
C LYS A 211 4.53 18.55 24.52
N LYS A 212 5.52 17.70 24.29
CA LYS A 212 6.43 17.86 23.13
C LYS A 212 5.80 17.35 21.84
N PHE A 213 4.83 16.43 21.90
CA PHE A 213 4.06 15.96 20.74
C PHE A 213 3.00 16.96 20.29
N GLU A 214 2.33 17.64 21.20
CA GLU A 214 1.35 18.68 20.84
C GLU A 214 1.97 19.86 20.10
N ALA A 215 3.24 20.17 20.36
CA ALA A 215 3.97 21.24 19.67
C ALA A 215 4.20 20.99 18.16
N ILE A 216 3.86 19.80 17.63
CA ILE A 216 3.94 19.51 16.19
C ILE A 216 2.75 20.12 15.42
N LYS A 217 1.64 20.42 16.14
CA LYS A 217 0.42 20.98 15.54
C LYS A 217 0.49 22.47 15.22
N GLY A 218 1.52 23.19 15.72
CA GLY A 218 1.70 24.64 15.59
C GLY A 218 2.56 25.07 14.41
#